data_83fc5a6e5ce573e216ab4a1132181141
#
_entry.id   83fc5a6e5ce573e216ab4a1132181141
#
_cell.length_a   1.000
_cell.length_b   1.000
_cell.length_c   1.000
_cell.angle_alpha   90.00
_cell.angle_beta   90.00
_cell.angle_gamma   90.00
#
_symmetry.space_group_name_H-M   'P 1'
#
loop_
_entity.id
_entity.type
_entity.pdbx_description
1 polymer ?
#
loop_
_entity_poly.entity_id
_entity_poly.type
_entity_poly.pdbx_seq_one_letter_code
_entity_poly.pdbx_strand_id
1 'polypeptide(L)'
;MSDGIRDQGSRYREIDGVRGIAILMMVIFHLVFDLGYFDIFPVSTSSGFWRYFGLSTASLFLLIVGVSFSLSYARTAETISGWQLYRKFLYRGAGIFALGILVTLGTWWYLGEGYVIFGILHLIGISIILAPFFYRFGLSNLLMGGICILIGLAIGNSPGPAWLLPLGIHPAPFWSVDYTPLFPWFGVVLIGMGVGSLLYPDGTRRFSLPFSLPGWSSVLEFAGKHSLVIYLVHQPIIILLLLVFTGKVPV
;
A
#
# COMPACT_ATOMS: atom_id res chain seq x y z
N MET A 1 19.40 6.08 -34.57
CA MET A 1 17.96 6.32 -34.50
C MET A 1 17.31 4.97 -34.22
N SER A 2 17.10 4.63 -32.96
CA SER A 2 16.41 3.41 -32.55
C SER A 2 14.97 3.79 -32.26
N ASP A 3 14.06 3.35 -33.09
CA ASP A 3 12.62 3.45 -32.90
C ASP A 3 12.26 2.85 -31.52
N GLY A 4 12.02 3.73 -30.54
CA GLY A 4 11.40 3.33 -29.29
C GLY A 4 10.00 2.85 -29.61
N ILE A 5 9.81 1.54 -29.63
CA ILE A 5 8.51 0.89 -29.72
C ILE A 5 7.68 1.48 -28.58
N ARG A 6 6.80 2.41 -28.89
CA ARG A 6 5.74 2.88 -27.98
C ARG A 6 4.76 1.72 -27.81
N ASP A 7 5.01 0.91 -26.81
CA ASP A 7 4.06 -0.10 -26.35
C ASP A 7 2.94 0.62 -25.59
N GLN A 8 2.07 1.29 -26.38
CA GLN A 8 0.91 2.04 -25.88
C GLN A 8 -0.13 1.03 -25.38
N GLY A 9 -0.04 0.64 -24.13
CA GLY A 9 -1.08 -0.16 -23.47
C GLY A 9 -0.60 -1.33 -22.63
N SER A 10 0.65 -1.78 -22.77
CA SER A 10 1.12 -2.90 -21.95
C SER A 10 1.47 -2.45 -20.53
N ARG A 11 1.09 -3.29 -19.57
CA ARG A 11 1.52 -3.15 -18.17
C ARG A 11 3.01 -3.45 -18.09
N TYR A 12 3.73 -2.69 -17.27
CA TYR A 12 5.13 -2.95 -17.00
C TYR A 12 5.28 -4.16 -16.06
N ARG A 13 5.86 -5.25 -16.58
CA ARG A 13 6.04 -6.52 -15.87
C ARG A 13 6.84 -6.36 -14.58
N GLU A 14 7.85 -5.49 -14.59
CA GLU A 14 8.68 -5.17 -13.44
C GLU A 14 7.86 -4.56 -12.28
N ILE A 15 6.88 -3.71 -12.58
CA ILE A 15 6.00 -3.10 -11.57
C ILE A 15 5.06 -4.15 -10.98
N ASP A 16 4.47 -5.00 -11.82
CA ASP A 16 3.62 -6.09 -11.34
C ASP A 16 4.44 -7.10 -10.54
N GLY A 17 5.69 -7.40 -10.94
CA GLY A 17 6.60 -8.28 -10.20
C GLY A 17 6.95 -7.73 -8.81
N VAL A 18 7.34 -6.45 -8.70
CA VAL A 18 7.64 -5.82 -7.41
C VAL A 18 6.40 -5.77 -6.52
N ARG A 19 5.22 -5.50 -7.08
CA ARG A 19 3.95 -5.56 -6.34
C ARG A 19 3.65 -6.97 -5.84
N GLY A 20 3.98 -8.01 -6.65
CA GLY A 20 3.87 -9.41 -6.25
C GLY A 20 4.79 -9.77 -5.09
N ILE A 21 6.03 -9.25 -5.08
CA ILE A 21 6.94 -9.39 -3.94
C ILE A 21 6.33 -8.76 -2.69
N ALA A 22 5.83 -7.53 -2.78
CA ALA A 22 5.22 -6.84 -1.64
C ALA A 22 4.00 -7.61 -1.08
N ILE A 23 3.17 -8.20 -1.94
CA ILE A 23 2.03 -9.04 -1.55
C ILE A 23 2.50 -10.33 -0.87
N LEU A 24 3.52 -11.00 -1.40
CA LEU A 24 4.08 -12.20 -0.76
C LEU A 24 4.64 -11.88 0.64
N MET A 25 5.41 -10.80 0.75
CA MET A 25 5.92 -10.32 2.05
C MET A 25 4.76 -10.03 3.02
N MET A 26 3.68 -9.42 2.56
CA MET A 26 2.50 -9.13 3.36
C MET A 26 1.85 -10.42 3.89
N VAL A 27 1.66 -11.43 3.04
CA VAL A 27 1.06 -12.71 3.46
C VAL A 27 1.94 -13.40 4.50
N ILE A 28 3.26 -13.41 4.29
CA ILE A 28 4.21 -13.98 5.26
C ILE A 28 4.15 -13.22 6.59
N PHE A 29 4.14 -11.89 6.55
CA PHE A 29 4.07 -11.07 7.75
C PHE A 29 2.79 -11.33 8.55
N HIS A 30 1.63 -11.38 7.89
CA HIS A 30 0.35 -11.62 8.55
C HIS A 30 0.25 -13.04 9.13
N LEU A 31 0.77 -14.05 8.43
CA LEU A 31 0.86 -15.40 8.99
C LEU A 31 1.66 -15.41 10.31
N VAL A 32 2.82 -14.75 10.34
CA VAL A 32 3.65 -14.69 11.56
C VAL A 32 2.97 -13.82 12.63
N PHE A 33 2.31 -12.74 12.24
CA PHE A 33 1.52 -11.92 13.16
C PHE A 33 0.42 -12.73 13.84
N ASP A 34 -0.36 -13.49 13.07
CA ASP A 34 -1.47 -14.30 13.60
C ASP A 34 -0.96 -15.45 14.49
N LEU A 35 0.17 -16.09 14.14
CA LEU A 35 0.78 -17.09 14.99
C LEU A 35 1.13 -16.54 16.38
N GLY A 36 1.62 -15.31 16.47
CA GLY A 36 1.89 -14.65 17.74
C GLY A 36 0.62 -14.10 18.41
N TYR A 37 -0.27 -13.51 17.63
CA TYR A 37 -1.49 -12.88 18.14
C TYR A 37 -2.46 -13.87 18.80
N PHE A 38 -2.56 -15.08 18.25
CA PHE A 38 -3.40 -16.16 18.78
C PHE A 38 -2.65 -17.13 19.72
N ASP A 39 -1.47 -16.76 20.22
CA ASP A 39 -0.67 -17.59 21.11
C ASP A 39 -0.43 -19.02 20.61
N ILE A 40 -0.27 -19.17 19.28
CA ILE A 40 0.06 -20.46 18.65
C ILE A 40 1.57 -20.70 18.71
N PHE A 41 2.35 -19.65 18.45
CA PHE A 41 3.81 -19.70 18.49
C PHE A 41 4.37 -18.44 19.16
N PRO A 42 5.42 -18.55 20.04
CA PRO A 42 5.97 -17.42 20.78
C PRO A 42 6.82 -16.51 19.88
N VAL A 43 6.17 -15.70 19.04
CA VAL A 43 6.79 -14.73 18.15
C VAL A 43 6.18 -13.36 18.35
N SER A 44 7.03 -12.31 18.36
CA SER A 44 6.58 -10.91 18.43
C SER A 44 6.87 -10.21 17.12
N THR A 45 5.85 -9.56 16.56
CA THR A 45 5.97 -8.71 15.36
C THR A 45 6.14 -7.23 15.70
N SER A 46 6.05 -6.85 16.98
CA SER A 46 6.23 -5.49 17.46
C SER A 46 7.70 -5.09 17.65
N SER A 47 8.64 -6.03 17.57
CA SER A 47 10.06 -5.83 17.81
C SER A 47 10.95 -6.65 16.88
N GLY A 48 12.25 -6.34 16.84
CA GLY A 48 13.27 -7.10 16.11
C GLY A 48 13.01 -7.21 14.61
N PHE A 49 13.41 -8.34 14.02
CA PHE A 49 13.36 -8.60 12.57
C PHE A 49 11.95 -8.40 11.99
N TRP A 50 10.92 -8.96 12.62
CA TRP A 50 9.55 -8.93 12.09
C TRP A 50 8.95 -7.52 12.06
N ARG A 51 9.31 -6.66 13.01
CA ARG A 51 8.91 -5.24 12.96
C ARG A 51 9.46 -4.56 11.70
N TYR A 52 10.77 -4.71 11.44
CA TYR A 52 11.38 -4.12 10.25
C TYR A 52 10.86 -4.75 8.96
N PHE A 53 10.61 -6.04 8.98
CA PHE A 53 10.01 -6.74 7.83
C PHE A 53 8.61 -6.18 7.51
N GLY A 54 7.76 -5.98 8.51
CA GLY A 54 6.44 -5.37 8.33
C GLY A 54 6.51 -3.94 7.82
N LEU A 55 7.40 -3.09 8.40
CA LEU A 55 7.63 -1.73 7.94
C LEU A 55 8.12 -1.69 6.49
N SER A 56 9.05 -2.58 6.12
CA SER A 56 9.57 -2.69 4.76
C SER A 56 8.49 -3.14 3.78
N THR A 57 7.65 -4.08 4.19
CA THR A 57 6.51 -4.57 3.40
C THR A 57 5.52 -3.45 3.09
N ALA A 58 5.09 -2.71 4.11
CA ALA A 58 4.17 -1.58 3.94
C ALA A 58 4.81 -0.47 3.09
N SER A 59 6.09 -0.15 3.35
CA SER A 59 6.82 0.86 2.57
C SER A 59 6.94 0.48 1.10
N LEU A 60 7.31 -0.77 0.79
CA LEU A 60 7.42 -1.24 -0.59
C LEU A 60 6.07 -1.18 -1.30
N PHE A 61 5.00 -1.61 -0.62
CA PHE A 61 3.65 -1.59 -1.18
C PHE A 61 3.20 -0.16 -1.49
N LEU A 62 3.37 0.78 -0.57
CA LEU A 62 2.99 2.18 -0.73
C LEU A 62 3.85 2.90 -1.77
N LEU A 63 5.14 2.60 -1.84
CA LEU A 63 6.03 3.13 -2.86
C LEU A 63 5.55 2.71 -4.26
N ILE A 64 5.21 1.43 -4.45
CA ILE A 64 4.71 0.94 -5.75
C ILE A 64 3.31 1.49 -6.08
N VAL A 65 2.50 1.83 -5.07
CA VAL A 65 1.24 2.57 -5.28
C VAL A 65 1.53 3.94 -5.89
N GLY A 66 2.51 4.69 -5.36
CA GLY A 66 2.93 6.00 -5.88
C GLY A 66 3.47 5.92 -7.31
N VAL A 67 4.38 4.97 -7.59
CA VAL A 67 4.89 4.72 -8.95
C VAL A 67 3.75 4.39 -9.92
N SER A 68 2.88 3.46 -9.54
CA SER A 68 1.74 3.02 -10.37
C SER A 68 0.73 4.14 -10.61
N PHE A 69 0.54 5.02 -9.61
CA PHE A 69 -0.30 6.20 -9.78
C PHE A 69 0.28 7.14 -10.83
N SER A 70 1.58 7.48 -10.75
CA SER A 70 2.24 8.36 -11.73
C SER A 70 2.09 7.86 -13.15
N LEU A 71 2.31 6.57 -13.39
CA LEU A 71 2.10 5.94 -14.69
C LEU A 71 0.65 6.02 -15.18
N SER A 72 -0.28 5.63 -14.29
CA SER A 72 -1.71 5.63 -14.62
C SER A 72 -2.23 7.04 -14.91
N TYR A 73 -1.73 8.03 -14.16
CA TYR A 73 -2.11 9.42 -14.35
C TYR A 73 -1.58 9.97 -15.68
N ALA A 74 -0.29 9.79 -15.97
CA ALA A 74 0.34 10.22 -17.22
C ALA A 74 -0.44 9.71 -18.43
N ARG A 75 -0.65 8.38 -18.52
CA ARG A 75 -1.37 7.74 -19.62
C ARG A 75 -2.83 8.19 -19.74
N THR A 76 -3.48 8.45 -18.61
CA THR A 76 -4.87 8.92 -18.63
C THR A 76 -4.96 10.37 -19.08
N ALA A 77 -3.99 11.21 -18.71
CA ALA A 77 -3.93 12.61 -19.07
C ALA A 77 -3.72 12.85 -20.59
N GLU A 78 -3.26 11.84 -21.33
CA GLU A 78 -3.21 11.87 -22.80
C GLU A 78 -4.61 11.86 -23.45
N THR A 79 -5.61 11.30 -22.77
CA THR A 79 -6.95 11.08 -23.34
C THR A 79 -8.04 11.95 -22.72
N ILE A 80 -7.92 12.29 -21.45
CA ILE A 80 -8.89 13.12 -20.72
C ILE A 80 -8.16 14.12 -19.84
N SER A 81 -8.80 15.27 -19.58
CA SER A 81 -8.18 16.36 -18.82
C SER A 81 -9.15 16.99 -17.82
N GLY A 82 -8.64 17.90 -17.00
CA GLY A 82 -9.40 18.71 -16.06
C GLY A 82 -10.22 17.88 -15.07
N TRP A 83 -11.48 18.26 -14.88
CA TRP A 83 -12.37 17.62 -13.91
C TRP A 83 -12.64 16.13 -14.22
N GLN A 84 -12.69 15.74 -15.48
CA GLN A 84 -12.91 14.35 -15.86
C GLN A 84 -11.75 13.44 -15.41
N LEU A 85 -10.51 13.92 -15.55
CA LEU A 85 -9.31 13.23 -15.08
C LEU A 85 -9.34 13.09 -13.56
N TYR A 86 -9.59 14.18 -12.82
CA TYR A 86 -9.68 14.12 -11.37
C TYR A 86 -10.78 13.17 -10.89
N ARG A 87 -11.97 13.25 -11.48
CA ARG A 87 -13.12 12.41 -11.14
C ARG A 87 -12.82 10.91 -11.28
N LYS A 88 -12.03 10.50 -12.29
CA LYS A 88 -11.59 9.11 -12.45
C LYS A 88 -10.82 8.62 -11.23
N PHE A 89 -9.86 9.40 -10.74
CA PHE A 89 -9.05 9.03 -9.58
C PHE A 89 -9.83 9.18 -8.27
N LEU A 90 -10.73 10.14 -8.18
CA LEU A 90 -11.65 10.27 -7.05
C LEU A 90 -12.49 9.01 -6.87
N TYR A 91 -13.16 8.52 -7.91
CA TYR A 91 -13.96 7.29 -7.82
C TYR A 91 -13.10 6.05 -7.53
N ARG A 92 -11.91 5.96 -8.13
CA ARG A 92 -10.99 4.87 -7.84
C ARG A 92 -10.54 4.88 -6.38
N GLY A 93 -10.14 6.03 -5.87
CA GLY A 93 -9.72 6.19 -4.47
C GLY A 93 -10.87 5.95 -3.50
N ALA A 94 -12.06 6.50 -3.78
CA ALA A 94 -13.26 6.28 -2.98
C ALA A 94 -13.66 4.80 -2.93
N GLY A 95 -13.55 4.06 -4.04
CA GLY A 95 -13.81 2.62 -4.08
C GLY A 95 -12.85 1.83 -3.20
N ILE A 96 -11.54 2.15 -3.22
CA ILE A 96 -10.55 1.50 -2.36
C ILE A 96 -10.77 1.89 -0.89
N PHE A 97 -11.12 3.14 -0.61
CA PHE A 97 -11.45 3.59 0.73
C PHE A 97 -12.68 2.87 1.29
N ALA A 98 -13.71 2.67 0.46
CA ALA A 98 -14.90 1.91 0.84
C ALA A 98 -14.57 0.43 1.17
N LEU A 99 -13.65 -0.20 0.44
CA LEU A 99 -13.13 -1.52 0.82
C LEU A 99 -12.40 -1.48 2.17
N GLY A 100 -11.68 -0.40 2.48
CA GLY A 100 -11.11 -0.17 3.81
C GLY A 100 -12.18 -0.15 4.90
N ILE A 101 -13.30 0.56 4.67
CA ILE A 101 -14.44 0.58 5.60
C ILE A 101 -15.02 -0.84 5.79
N LEU A 102 -15.14 -1.64 4.73
CA LEU A 102 -15.59 -3.03 4.85
C LEU A 102 -14.65 -3.87 5.73
N VAL A 103 -13.31 -3.68 5.58
CA VAL A 103 -12.33 -4.34 6.46
C VAL A 103 -12.49 -3.86 7.91
N THR A 104 -12.70 -2.56 8.15
CA THR A 104 -13.00 -2.03 9.48
C THR A 104 -14.23 -2.70 10.10
N LEU A 105 -15.33 -2.76 9.37
CA LEU A 105 -16.57 -3.37 9.85
C LEU A 105 -16.39 -4.89 10.12
N GLY A 106 -15.69 -5.60 9.22
CA GLY A 106 -15.40 -7.02 9.39
C GLY A 106 -14.52 -7.31 10.60
N THR A 107 -13.45 -6.53 10.78
CA THR A 107 -12.55 -6.70 11.93
C THR A 107 -13.19 -6.23 13.24
N TRP A 108 -14.00 -5.19 13.22
CA TRP A 108 -14.78 -4.77 14.40
C TRP A 108 -15.77 -5.85 14.84
N TRP A 109 -16.47 -6.46 13.89
CA TRP A 109 -17.40 -7.56 14.19
C TRP A 109 -16.68 -8.80 14.75
N TYR A 110 -15.47 -9.10 14.23
CA TYR A 110 -14.73 -10.30 14.59
C TYR A 110 -13.89 -10.15 15.87
N LEU A 111 -13.17 -9.02 16.02
CA LEU A 111 -12.24 -8.79 17.14
C LEU A 111 -12.88 -8.03 18.31
N GLY A 112 -13.90 -7.21 18.06
CA GLY A 112 -14.49 -6.32 19.07
C GLY A 112 -13.57 -5.14 19.43
N GLU A 113 -12.42 -5.41 20.01
CA GLU A 113 -11.40 -4.40 20.36
C GLU A 113 -10.17 -4.52 19.44
N GLY A 114 -9.44 -3.42 19.25
CA GLY A 114 -8.23 -3.40 18.43
C GLY A 114 -8.46 -3.59 16.92
N TYR A 115 -9.69 -3.49 16.45
CA TYR A 115 -10.04 -3.62 15.03
C TYR A 115 -9.30 -2.60 14.16
N VAL A 116 -9.32 -2.79 12.84
CA VAL A 116 -8.73 -1.85 11.87
C VAL A 116 -9.51 -0.54 11.88
N ILE A 117 -8.88 0.55 12.33
CA ILE A 117 -9.53 1.87 12.41
C ILE A 117 -9.23 2.71 11.16
N PHE A 118 -7.97 2.88 10.84
CA PHE A 118 -7.49 3.58 9.64
C PHE A 118 -6.32 2.79 9.07
N GLY A 119 -6.64 1.66 8.40
CA GLY A 119 -5.64 0.76 7.85
C GLY A 119 -5.15 1.17 6.46
N ILE A 120 -4.29 0.34 5.90
CA ILE A 120 -3.57 0.63 4.64
C ILE A 120 -4.51 0.89 3.44
N LEU A 121 -5.70 0.27 3.35
CA LEU A 121 -6.67 0.57 2.28
C LEU A 121 -7.27 1.96 2.41
N HIS A 122 -7.52 2.45 3.63
CA HIS A 122 -7.96 3.83 3.85
C HIS A 122 -6.90 4.81 3.37
N LEU A 123 -5.64 4.56 3.76
CA LEU A 123 -4.52 5.37 3.32
C LEU A 123 -4.38 5.37 1.80
N ILE A 124 -4.40 4.21 1.14
CA ILE A 124 -4.28 4.11 -0.33
C ILE A 124 -5.44 4.84 -1.01
N GLY A 125 -6.66 4.67 -0.51
CA GLY A 125 -7.85 5.34 -1.04
C GLY A 125 -7.69 6.86 -1.02
N ILE A 126 -7.37 7.43 0.15
CA ILE A 126 -7.13 8.87 0.30
C ILE A 126 -5.91 9.31 -0.52
N SER A 127 -4.83 8.53 -0.52
CA SER A 127 -3.64 8.86 -1.30
C SER A 127 -3.94 9.00 -2.79
N ILE A 128 -4.76 8.12 -3.37
CA ILE A 128 -5.17 8.21 -4.78
C ILE A 128 -6.04 9.44 -5.04
N ILE A 129 -6.87 9.87 -4.09
CA ILE A 129 -7.68 11.09 -4.19
C ILE A 129 -6.80 12.35 -4.15
N LEU A 130 -5.78 12.35 -3.29
CA LEU A 130 -4.88 13.49 -3.11
C LEU A 130 -3.79 13.56 -4.20
N ALA A 131 -3.31 12.42 -4.69
CA ALA A 131 -2.18 12.32 -5.59
C ALA A 131 -2.26 13.19 -6.87
N PRO A 132 -3.45 13.44 -7.51
CA PRO A 132 -3.55 14.35 -8.65
C PRO A 132 -3.01 15.76 -8.38
N PHE A 133 -3.19 16.26 -7.16
CA PHE A 133 -2.69 17.59 -6.77
C PHE A 133 -1.17 17.65 -6.67
N PHE A 134 -0.55 16.50 -6.40
CA PHE A 134 0.91 16.37 -6.25
C PHE A 134 1.61 15.96 -7.55
N TYR A 135 0.88 15.43 -8.54
CA TYR A 135 1.49 14.94 -9.79
C TYR A 135 2.33 16.00 -10.50
N ARG A 136 1.87 17.24 -10.53
CA ARG A 136 2.56 18.38 -11.18
C ARG A 136 3.95 18.69 -10.61
N PHE A 137 4.25 18.26 -9.38
CA PHE A 137 5.52 18.53 -8.72
C PHE A 137 6.64 17.55 -9.13
N GLY A 138 6.33 16.47 -9.87
CA GLY A 138 7.32 15.55 -10.42
C GLY A 138 8.34 15.08 -9.38
N LEU A 139 9.63 15.36 -9.63
CA LEU A 139 10.72 14.98 -8.72
C LEU A 139 10.68 15.67 -7.36
N SER A 140 10.05 16.83 -7.23
CA SER A 140 9.91 17.52 -5.93
C SER A 140 9.09 16.72 -4.94
N ASN A 141 8.31 15.71 -5.40
CA ASN A 141 7.63 14.78 -4.52
C ASN A 141 8.59 13.95 -3.65
N LEU A 142 9.85 13.78 -4.04
CA LEU A 142 10.87 13.15 -3.18
C LEU A 142 11.11 13.97 -1.92
N LEU A 143 11.28 15.29 -2.08
CA LEU A 143 11.45 16.21 -0.95
C LEU A 143 10.17 16.33 -0.12
N MET A 144 9.02 16.51 -0.78
CA MET A 144 7.73 16.62 -0.10
C MET A 144 7.41 15.34 0.69
N GLY A 145 7.73 14.18 0.14
CA GLY A 145 7.60 12.89 0.82
C GLY A 145 8.50 12.79 2.05
N GLY A 146 9.76 13.22 1.93
CA GLY A 146 10.68 13.31 3.07
C GLY A 146 10.14 14.21 4.19
N ILE A 147 9.64 15.41 3.85
CA ILE A 147 9.02 16.33 4.81
C ILE A 147 7.80 15.68 5.48
N CYS A 148 6.94 15.02 4.70
CA CYS A 148 5.77 14.31 5.22
C CYS A 148 6.17 13.22 6.23
N ILE A 149 7.24 12.47 5.96
CA ILE A 149 7.79 11.46 6.87
C ILE A 149 8.31 12.12 8.15
N LEU A 150 9.08 13.21 8.05
CA LEU A 150 9.59 13.93 9.22
C LEU A 150 8.47 14.48 10.10
N ILE A 151 7.40 15.03 9.50
CA ILE A 151 6.19 15.45 10.23
C ILE A 151 5.59 14.25 10.97
N GLY A 152 5.42 13.09 10.31
CA GLY A 152 4.87 11.89 10.94
C GLY A 152 5.70 11.40 12.12
N LEU A 153 7.03 11.44 12.01
CA LEU A 153 7.93 11.07 13.11
C LEU A 153 7.84 12.06 14.28
N ALA A 154 7.60 13.34 13.99
CA ALA A 154 7.46 14.37 15.03
C ALA A 154 6.14 14.27 15.79
N ILE A 155 5.03 13.94 15.11
CA ILE A 155 3.68 13.92 15.71
C ILE A 155 3.26 12.53 16.20
N GLY A 156 3.88 11.45 15.73
CA GLY A 156 3.40 10.08 15.92
C GLY A 156 3.34 9.57 17.36
N ASN A 157 3.93 10.28 18.32
CA ASN A 157 3.84 9.98 19.75
C ASN A 157 2.99 11.00 20.52
N SER A 158 2.33 11.92 19.84
CA SER A 158 1.54 12.98 20.50
C SER A 158 0.12 12.48 20.76
N PRO A 159 -0.35 12.42 22.01
CA PRO A 159 -1.73 12.11 22.30
C PRO A 159 -2.65 13.23 21.82
N GLY A 160 -3.84 12.88 21.34
CA GLY A 160 -4.80 13.85 20.87
C GLY A 160 -6.20 13.28 20.63
N PRO A 161 -7.13 14.10 20.15
CA PRO A 161 -8.50 13.67 19.96
C PRO A 161 -8.65 12.70 18.79
N ALA A 162 -9.63 11.79 18.87
CA ALA A 162 -9.85 10.70 17.92
C ALA A 162 -10.09 11.15 16.45
N TRP A 163 -10.60 12.37 16.23
CA TRP A 163 -10.80 12.89 14.86
C TRP A 163 -9.50 13.18 14.12
N LEU A 164 -8.34 13.23 14.82
CA LEU A 164 -7.02 13.35 14.22
C LEU A 164 -6.36 12.00 13.87
N LEU A 165 -7.01 10.88 14.16
CA LEU A 165 -6.54 9.54 13.80
C LEU A 165 -6.06 9.43 12.34
N PRO A 166 -6.77 9.95 11.33
CA PRO A 166 -6.29 9.89 9.95
C PRO A 166 -4.94 10.59 9.72
N LEU A 167 -4.57 11.54 10.57
CA LEU A 167 -3.33 12.30 10.46
C LEU A 167 -2.15 11.68 11.22
N GLY A 168 -2.38 10.71 12.13
CA GLY A 168 -1.34 10.07 12.91
C GLY A 168 -1.31 10.44 14.40
N ILE A 169 -2.30 11.21 14.86
CA ILE A 169 -2.49 11.59 16.26
C ILE A 169 -3.65 10.78 16.80
N HIS A 170 -3.48 10.14 17.96
CA HIS A 170 -4.49 9.23 18.53
C HIS A 170 -4.67 9.43 20.03
N PRO A 171 -5.84 9.07 20.61
CA PRO A 171 -6.02 9.09 22.04
C PRO A 171 -5.09 8.06 22.74
N ALA A 172 -4.83 8.25 24.02
CA ALA A 172 -4.09 7.28 24.83
C ALA A 172 -5.02 6.69 25.91
N PRO A 173 -5.05 5.35 26.13
CA PRO A 173 -4.36 4.32 25.34
C PRO A 173 -4.97 4.09 23.96
N PHE A 174 -4.17 3.65 22.99
CA PHE A 174 -4.62 3.35 21.62
C PHE A 174 -3.95 2.07 21.11
N TRP A 175 -4.75 1.18 20.54
CA TRP A 175 -4.28 -0.02 19.90
C TRP A 175 -5.19 -0.41 18.72
N SER A 176 -4.59 -0.88 17.62
CA SER A 176 -5.28 -1.37 16.44
C SER A 176 -4.39 -2.36 15.69
N VAL A 177 -4.94 -3.44 15.14
CA VAL A 177 -4.20 -4.45 14.37
C VAL A 177 -3.63 -3.91 13.06
N ASP A 178 -4.27 -2.89 12.47
CA ASP A 178 -3.73 -2.12 11.33
C ASP A 178 -4.10 -0.64 11.51
N TYR A 179 -3.07 0.15 11.76
CA TYR A 179 -3.17 1.60 11.83
C TYR A 179 -2.08 2.23 10.96
N THR A 180 -2.50 2.79 9.85
CA THR A 180 -1.61 3.33 8.81
C THR A 180 -2.06 4.74 8.42
N PRO A 181 -1.82 5.76 9.29
CA PRO A 181 -2.28 7.13 9.08
C PRO A 181 -1.56 7.82 7.92
N LEU A 182 -2.09 8.98 7.49
CA LEU A 182 -1.49 9.79 6.42
C LEU A 182 -0.02 10.15 6.72
N PHE A 183 0.27 10.60 7.94
CA PHE A 183 1.66 10.84 8.37
C PHE A 183 2.16 9.66 9.22
N PRO A 184 3.28 9.06 8.86
CA PRO A 184 4.25 9.39 7.80
C PRO A 184 3.96 8.76 6.42
N TRP A 185 2.99 7.90 6.27
CA TRP A 185 2.86 6.93 5.19
C TRP A 185 2.51 7.51 3.81
N PHE A 186 1.76 8.62 3.76
CA PHE A 186 1.55 9.33 2.50
C PHE A 186 2.87 9.88 1.93
N GLY A 187 3.86 10.17 2.79
CA GLY A 187 5.20 10.52 2.37
C GLY A 187 5.87 9.44 1.53
N VAL A 188 5.67 8.15 1.86
CA VAL A 188 6.18 7.03 1.06
C VAL A 188 5.51 6.97 -0.31
N VAL A 189 4.20 7.24 -0.38
CA VAL A 189 3.47 7.33 -1.66
C VAL A 189 4.01 8.49 -2.51
N LEU A 190 4.27 9.66 -1.92
CA LEU A 190 4.86 10.80 -2.63
C LEU A 190 6.28 10.48 -3.16
N ILE A 191 7.12 9.81 -2.36
CA ILE A 191 8.42 9.32 -2.82
C ILE A 191 8.22 8.38 -4.02
N GLY A 192 7.27 7.45 -3.93
CA GLY A 192 6.91 6.57 -5.05
C GLY A 192 6.50 7.34 -6.30
N MET A 193 5.74 8.43 -6.16
CA MET A 193 5.38 9.30 -7.27
C MET A 193 6.60 10.01 -7.88
N GLY A 194 7.54 10.50 -7.06
CA GLY A 194 8.80 11.08 -7.52
C GLY A 194 9.67 10.07 -8.27
N VAL A 195 9.79 8.84 -7.74
CA VAL A 195 10.48 7.73 -8.41
C VAL A 195 9.78 7.38 -9.73
N GLY A 196 8.44 7.36 -9.74
CA GLY A 196 7.65 7.14 -10.96
C GLY A 196 7.94 8.18 -12.02
N SER A 197 8.00 9.46 -11.65
CA SER A 197 8.36 10.56 -12.57
C SER A 197 9.79 10.45 -13.10
N LEU A 198 10.72 9.90 -12.31
CA LEU A 198 12.12 9.69 -12.72
C LEU A 198 12.28 8.53 -13.69
N LEU A 199 11.69 7.39 -13.37
CA LEU A 199 11.89 6.13 -14.09
C LEU A 199 10.95 5.99 -15.30
N TYR A 200 9.78 6.63 -15.23
CA TYR A 200 8.72 6.54 -16.24
C TYR A 200 8.16 7.92 -16.61
N PRO A 201 9.01 8.84 -17.11
CA PRO A 201 8.55 10.16 -17.54
C PRO A 201 7.46 9.99 -18.63
N ASP A 202 6.40 10.79 -18.50
CA ASP A 202 5.24 10.76 -19.39
C ASP A 202 4.63 9.36 -19.58
N GLY A 203 4.73 8.51 -18.54
CA GLY A 203 4.22 7.14 -18.57
C GLY A 203 5.03 6.15 -19.41
N THR A 204 6.20 6.55 -19.93
CA THR A 204 7.10 5.71 -20.71
C THR A 204 8.34 5.32 -19.93
N ARG A 205 8.81 4.08 -20.11
CA ARG A 205 10.00 3.59 -19.41
C ARG A 205 11.27 4.23 -19.96
N ARG A 206 12.08 4.82 -19.06
CA ARG A 206 13.33 5.49 -19.44
C ARG A 206 14.55 4.56 -19.48
N PHE A 207 14.45 3.35 -18.99
CA PHE A 207 15.56 2.40 -18.88
C PHE A 207 15.26 1.11 -19.63
N SER A 208 16.30 0.36 -20.01
CA SER A 208 16.18 -0.99 -20.55
C SER A 208 16.47 -2.01 -19.45
N LEU A 209 15.68 -3.08 -19.37
CA LEU A 209 16.03 -4.20 -18.51
C LEU A 209 17.13 -5.00 -19.20
N PRO A 210 18.28 -5.22 -18.54
CA PRO A 210 19.43 -5.88 -19.16
C PRO A 210 19.25 -7.40 -19.33
N PHE A 211 18.12 -7.95 -18.84
CA PHE A 211 17.81 -9.38 -18.87
C PHE A 211 16.31 -9.61 -19.11
N SER A 212 15.98 -10.75 -19.71
CA SER A 212 14.61 -11.26 -19.71
C SER A 212 14.25 -11.75 -18.32
N LEU A 213 13.08 -11.35 -17.81
CA LEU A 213 12.61 -11.84 -16.51
C LEU A 213 12.48 -13.37 -16.57
N PRO A 214 13.00 -14.10 -15.55
CA PRO A 214 12.94 -15.56 -15.51
C PRO A 214 11.49 -16.07 -15.52
N GLY A 215 11.26 -17.30 -15.94
CA GLY A 215 9.90 -17.87 -16.04
C GLY A 215 9.10 -17.86 -14.73
N TRP A 216 9.77 -17.99 -13.57
CA TRP A 216 9.13 -17.90 -12.25
C TRP A 216 8.59 -16.49 -11.92
N SER A 217 9.07 -15.43 -12.61
CA SER A 217 8.55 -14.07 -12.41
C SER A 217 7.06 -13.95 -12.78
N SER A 218 6.56 -14.85 -13.63
CA SER A 218 5.14 -14.89 -14.02
C SER A 218 4.21 -15.09 -12.82
N VAL A 219 4.63 -15.84 -11.81
CA VAL A 219 3.86 -16.05 -10.56
C VAL A 219 3.77 -14.75 -9.76
N LEU A 220 4.89 -14.03 -9.63
CA LEU A 220 4.92 -12.73 -8.96
C LEU A 220 4.11 -11.67 -9.73
N GLU A 221 4.22 -11.66 -11.06
CA GLU A 221 3.43 -10.77 -11.91
C GLU A 221 1.94 -11.05 -11.77
N PHE A 222 1.54 -12.33 -11.72
CA PHE A 222 0.15 -12.73 -11.46
C PHE A 222 -0.31 -12.24 -10.10
N ALA A 223 0.48 -12.46 -9.04
CA ALA A 223 0.17 -11.97 -7.69
C ALA A 223 0.06 -10.43 -7.67
N GLY A 224 0.96 -9.73 -8.34
CA GLY A 224 0.93 -8.27 -8.43
C GLY A 224 -0.29 -7.73 -9.17
N LYS A 225 -0.73 -8.40 -10.26
CA LYS A 225 -1.95 -8.05 -11.00
C LYS A 225 -3.21 -8.23 -10.17
N HIS A 226 -3.25 -9.22 -9.27
CA HIS A 226 -4.38 -9.55 -8.42
C HIS A 226 -4.20 -9.09 -6.97
N SER A 227 -3.27 -8.18 -6.73
CA SER A 227 -2.85 -7.75 -5.39
C SER A 227 -4.01 -7.31 -4.48
N LEU A 228 -5.02 -6.60 -5.00
CA LEU A 228 -6.17 -6.16 -4.22
C LEU A 228 -7.03 -7.35 -3.77
N VAL A 229 -7.27 -8.32 -4.65
CA VAL A 229 -8.05 -9.52 -4.31
C VAL A 229 -7.30 -10.34 -3.27
N ILE A 230 -5.99 -10.59 -3.49
CA ILE A 230 -5.15 -11.32 -2.53
C ILE A 230 -5.14 -10.59 -1.18
N TYR A 231 -5.01 -9.25 -1.19
CA TYR A 231 -5.10 -8.45 0.03
C TYR A 231 -6.42 -8.66 0.79
N LEU A 232 -7.55 -8.75 0.11
CA LEU A 232 -8.86 -8.90 0.78
C LEU A 232 -9.10 -10.31 1.32
N VAL A 233 -8.55 -11.34 0.65
CA VAL A 233 -8.86 -12.74 1.00
C VAL A 233 -7.79 -13.42 1.85
N HIS A 234 -6.54 -12.88 1.92
CA HIS A 234 -5.44 -13.57 2.60
C HIS A 234 -5.72 -13.79 4.09
N GLN A 235 -6.22 -12.77 4.79
CA GLN A 235 -6.44 -12.85 6.23
C GLN A 235 -7.53 -13.85 6.61
N PRO A 236 -8.73 -13.85 6.00
CA PRO A 236 -9.71 -14.92 6.21
C PRO A 236 -9.17 -16.31 5.92
N ILE A 237 -8.33 -16.46 4.87
CA ILE A 237 -7.74 -17.75 4.52
C ILE A 237 -6.71 -18.18 5.58
N ILE A 238 -5.82 -17.29 6.04
CA ILE A 238 -4.83 -17.60 7.07
C ILE A 238 -5.54 -18.03 8.36
N ILE A 239 -6.54 -17.26 8.82
CA ILE A 239 -7.31 -17.58 10.04
C ILE A 239 -7.98 -18.95 9.90
N LEU A 240 -8.63 -19.24 8.77
CA LEU A 240 -9.25 -20.53 8.52
C LEU A 240 -8.24 -21.68 8.56
N LEU A 241 -7.07 -21.51 7.92
CA LEU A 241 -6.02 -22.52 7.95
C LEU A 241 -5.50 -22.74 9.37
N LEU A 242 -5.23 -21.69 10.13
CA LEU A 242 -4.80 -21.81 11.52
C LEU A 242 -5.82 -22.55 12.37
N LEU A 243 -7.11 -22.25 12.21
CA LEU A 243 -8.21 -22.95 12.89
C LEU A 243 -8.19 -24.44 12.57
N VAL A 244 -8.08 -24.81 11.29
CA VAL A 244 -8.09 -26.21 10.84
C VAL A 244 -6.87 -26.99 11.39
N PHE A 245 -5.67 -26.38 11.38
CA PHE A 245 -4.44 -27.07 11.77
C PHE A 245 -4.19 -27.07 13.28
N THR A 246 -4.66 -26.09 14.02
CA THR A 246 -4.39 -25.97 15.46
C THR A 246 -5.58 -26.33 16.34
N GLY A 247 -6.79 -26.37 15.79
CA GLY A 247 -8.03 -26.54 16.55
C GLY A 247 -8.34 -25.36 17.50
N LYS A 248 -7.50 -24.34 17.54
CA LYS A 248 -7.74 -23.14 18.35
C LYS A 248 -8.62 -22.19 17.56
N VAL A 249 -9.75 -21.82 18.13
CA VAL A 249 -10.55 -20.71 17.60
C VAL A 249 -9.81 -19.43 17.95
N PRO A 250 -9.38 -18.65 16.96
CA PRO A 250 -8.82 -17.33 17.23
C PRO A 250 -9.95 -16.46 17.78
N VAL A 251 -9.95 -16.19 19.07
CA VAL A 251 -10.93 -15.33 19.76
C VAL A 251 -10.26 -14.04 20.15
#